data_7100d74ab90036e7157cb10c9ac5508d
#
_entry.id   7100d74ab90036e7157cb10c9ac5508d
#
_cell.length_a   1.000
_cell.length_b   1.000
_cell.length_c   1.000
_cell.angle_alpha   90.00
_cell.angle_beta   90.00
_cell.angle_gamma   90.00
#
_symmetry.space_group_name_H-M   'P 1'
#
loop_
_entity.id
_entity.type
_entity.pdbx_description
1 polymer ?
#
loop_
_entity_poly.entity_id
_entity_poly.type
_entity_poly.pdbx_seq_one_letter_code
_entity_poly.pdbx_strand_id
1 'polypeptide(L)'
;GLNMRGVVQAGFNKVFNKVHSLSVNAVYEANTNKYETFNQEYSQFNTDLGWEGIYDAKSGNHVKSPGVSYEKIAMLSGVLMANYSYKGRYLLKASMHADGSSKFSPDNRWGFFPSGALGWRVSEEEFFKNVSWLEKNVNNLKLRFSYGQVGNDQIAPYAYAQTLSSSQRQAIFGDGAIPALYTSRMANPEISWEVTEEFNGGLDLDMFNNRLNISLDLYTKTTRDMLLEQNLPRTSGFGKVTRNIGSVRNRGFEISVGGVLIDKKDFTWNATVNFSSNQSKVLSLGAETQMLEGRPVGSASGSENVLIKKGYPLGLFYGLQMEGIRSNWHSDYNGIGSADSPWWYATEREMPYGFPSFADTNGDGKVDMSDRVVIGDVNPVFIGGLNTRLRWKFIELAMDFSWSYG
;
A
#
# COMPACT_ATOMS: atom_id res chain seq x y z
N GLY A 1 -26.38 0.20 -6.60
CA GLY A 1 -25.86 -0.48 -5.42
C GLY A 1 -26.59 -0.03 -4.15
N LEU A 2 -26.59 -0.87 -3.14
CA LEU A 2 -27.16 -0.58 -1.81
C LEU A 2 -26.04 -0.74 -0.78
N ASN A 3 -25.83 0.30 0.04
CA ASN A 3 -24.92 0.27 1.20
C ASN A 3 -25.77 0.48 2.47
N MET A 4 -25.66 -0.45 3.41
CA MET A 4 -26.30 -0.36 4.72
C MET A 4 -25.22 -0.47 5.80
N ARG A 5 -25.18 0.52 6.69
CA ARG A 5 -24.26 0.57 7.82
C ARG A 5 -25.03 0.83 9.12
N GLY A 6 -24.82 -0.01 10.10
CA GLY A 6 -25.32 0.16 11.46
C GLY A 6 -24.15 0.23 12.44
N VAL A 7 -24.18 1.21 13.35
CA VAL A 7 -23.14 1.40 14.37
C VAL A 7 -23.80 1.58 15.72
N VAL A 8 -23.34 0.85 16.72
CA VAL A 8 -23.73 0.99 18.13
C VAL A 8 -22.46 1.26 18.93
N GLN A 9 -22.50 2.29 19.77
CA GLN A 9 -21.36 2.68 20.59
C GLN A 9 -21.81 2.85 22.05
N ALA A 10 -20.99 2.34 22.97
CA ALA A 10 -21.11 2.56 24.40
C ALA A 10 -19.79 3.11 24.95
N GLY A 11 -19.87 4.12 25.81
CA GLY A 11 -18.71 4.75 26.41
C GLY A 11 -18.87 4.89 27.93
N PHE A 12 -17.79 4.64 28.65
CA PHE A 12 -17.67 4.87 30.08
C PHE A 12 -16.44 5.72 30.36
N ASN A 13 -16.64 6.85 31.07
CA ASN A 13 -15.56 7.76 31.44
C ASN A 13 -15.68 8.06 32.93
N LYS A 14 -14.61 7.85 33.70
CA LYS A 14 -14.60 8.15 35.11
C LYS A 14 -13.20 8.56 35.61
N VAL A 15 -13.19 9.53 36.51
CA VAL A 15 -12.01 9.91 37.28
C VAL A 15 -12.21 9.42 38.73
N PHE A 16 -11.27 8.63 39.23
CA PHE A 16 -11.26 8.09 40.58
C PHE A 16 -10.17 8.80 41.39
N ASN A 17 -10.48 9.15 42.62
CA ASN A 17 -9.55 9.78 43.57
C ASN A 17 -8.76 10.96 42.97
N LYS A 18 -9.31 11.66 41.98
CA LYS A 18 -8.68 12.80 41.26
C LYS A 18 -7.37 12.48 40.55
N VAL A 19 -6.86 11.25 40.57
CA VAL A 19 -5.57 10.85 40.03
C VAL A 19 -5.64 9.71 38.99
N HIS A 20 -6.72 8.95 38.99
CA HIS A 20 -6.95 7.87 38.05
C HIS A 20 -8.02 8.27 37.04
N SER A 21 -7.72 8.35 35.78
CA SER A 21 -8.69 8.57 34.72
C SER A 21 -8.81 7.31 33.88
N LEU A 22 -10.02 6.79 33.74
CA LEU A 22 -10.34 5.63 32.93
C LEU A 22 -11.43 5.97 31.90
N SER A 23 -11.15 5.69 30.64
CA SER A 23 -12.12 5.77 29.55
C SER A 23 -12.17 4.42 28.84
N VAL A 24 -13.36 3.83 28.76
CA VAL A 24 -13.61 2.57 28.03
C VAL A 24 -14.66 2.85 26.98
N ASN A 25 -14.41 2.43 25.75
CA ASN A 25 -15.35 2.54 24.63
C ASN A 25 -15.50 1.18 23.97
N ALA A 26 -16.73 0.78 23.72
CA ALA A 26 -17.09 -0.40 22.95
C ALA A 26 -17.88 0.04 21.72
N VAL A 27 -17.49 -0.45 20.57
CA VAL A 27 -18.17 -0.17 19.29
C VAL A 27 -18.49 -1.48 18.61
N TYR A 28 -19.70 -1.59 18.11
CA TYR A 28 -20.14 -2.67 17.24
C TYR A 28 -20.63 -2.06 15.92
N GLU A 29 -20.11 -2.56 14.82
CA GLU A 29 -20.46 -2.09 13.49
C GLU A 29 -20.83 -3.28 12.58
N ALA A 30 -21.91 -3.11 11.84
CA ALA A 30 -22.30 -4.02 10.77
C ALA A 30 -22.41 -3.23 9.46
N ASN A 31 -21.70 -3.67 8.43
CA ASN A 31 -21.71 -3.07 7.11
C ASN A 31 -22.04 -4.12 6.05
N THR A 32 -22.93 -3.78 5.11
CA THR A 32 -23.27 -4.62 3.97
C THR A 32 -23.34 -3.77 2.71
N ASN A 33 -22.54 -4.13 1.72
CA ASN A 33 -22.52 -3.53 0.39
C ASN A 33 -23.06 -4.53 -0.63
N LYS A 34 -24.02 -4.11 -1.43
CA LYS A 34 -24.62 -4.89 -2.50
C LYS A 34 -24.47 -4.11 -3.81
N TYR A 35 -23.82 -4.72 -4.79
CA TYR A 35 -23.63 -4.16 -6.10
C TYR A 35 -24.33 -5.05 -7.13
N GLU A 36 -25.13 -4.44 -7.98
CA GLU A 36 -25.75 -5.08 -9.13
C GLU A 36 -25.40 -4.23 -10.35
N THR A 37 -24.84 -4.85 -11.36
CA THR A 37 -24.49 -4.17 -12.61
C THR A 37 -25.13 -4.92 -13.75
N PHE A 38 -25.78 -4.18 -14.61
CA PHE A 38 -26.32 -4.65 -15.88
C PHE A 38 -25.63 -3.86 -16.99
N ASN A 39 -24.95 -4.54 -17.88
CA ASN A 39 -24.26 -3.96 -19.02
C ASN A 39 -24.81 -4.54 -20.30
N GLN A 40 -25.12 -3.65 -21.24
CA GLN A 40 -25.60 -4.03 -22.57
C GLN A 40 -24.95 -3.12 -23.60
N GLU A 41 -24.49 -3.67 -24.71
CA GLU A 41 -23.82 -2.93 -25.76
C GLU A 41 -24.63 -3.04 -27.05
N TYR A 42 -24.97 -1.90 -27.64
CA TYR A 42 -25.62 -1.75 -28.91
C TYR A 42 -24.76 -0.95 -29.87
N SER A 43 -24.86 -1.25 -31.16
CA SER A 43 -24.21 -0.47 -32.23
C SER A 43 -25.13 -0.37 -33.46
N GLN A 44 -24.69 0.37 -34.46
CA GLN A 44 -25.39 0.49 -35.74
C GLN A 44 -26.85 1.00 -35.59
N PHE A 45 -27.00 2.08 -34.85
CA PHE A 45 -28.30 2.76 -34.75
C PHE A 45 -28.71 3.32 -36.12
N ASN A 46 -29.98 3.20 -36.46
CA ASN A 46 -30.52 3.65 -37.74
C ASN A 46 -30.59 5.18 -37.88
N THR A 47 -30.49 5.90 -36.77
CA THR A 47 -30.50 7.35 -36.70
C THR A 47 -29.38 7.86 -35.81
N ASP A 48 -28.75 8.95 -36.20
CA ASP A 48 -27.77 9.66 -35.39
C ASP A 48 -28.48 10.54 -34.37
N LEU A 49 -28.85 9.96 -33.25
CA LEU A 49 -29.53 10.62 -32.14
C LEU A 49 -28.57 11.20 -31.09
N GLY A 50 -27.27 11.14 -31.34
CA GLY A 50 -26.25 11.56 -30.37
C GLY A 50 -26.39 10.80 -29.05
N TRP A 51 -26.26 11.53 -27.92
CA TRP A 51 -26.39 10.93 -26.58
C TRP A 51 -27.83 10.47 -26.25
N GLU A 52 -28.84 11.00 -26.90
CA GLU A 52 -30.26 10.61 -26.72
C GLU A 52 -30.53 9.20 -27.27
N GLY A 53 -29.74 8.73 -28.23
CA GLY A 53 -29.80 7.36 -28.75
C GLY A 53 -29.64 6.27 -27.73
N ILE A 54 -29.04 6.58 -26.55
CA ILE A 54 -28.91 5.65 -25.43
C ILE A 54 -30.30 5.19 -24.93
N TYR A 55 -31.33 6.01 -25.05
CA TYR A 55 -32.69 5.69 -24.62
C TYR A 55 -33.49 4.89 -25.65
N ASP A 56 -33.02 4.83 -26.91
CA ASP A 56 -33.66 4.05 -27.97
C ASP A 56 -32.82 2.81 -28.33
N ALA A 57 -32.55 1.97 -27.34
CA ALA A 57 -31.80 0.73 -27.52
C ALA A 57 -32.44 -0.24 -28.52
N LYS A 58 -33.74 -0.06 -28.86
CA LYS A 58 -34.43 -0.90 -29.83
C LYS A 58 -34.07 -0.61 -31.28
N SER A 59 -33.55 0.57 -31.60
CA SER A 59 -33.14 0.97 -32.93
C SER A 59 -31.73 0.49 -33.32
N GLY A 60 -30.93 0.02 -32.37
CA GLY A 60 -29.58 -0.47 -32.58
C GLY A 60 -29.47 -2.00 -32.66
N ASN A 61 -28.43 -2.48 -33.33
CA ASN A 61 -28.09 -3.89 -33.32
C ASN A 61 -27.39 -4.25 -32.03
N HIS A 62 -27.78 -5.39 -31.47
CA HIS A 62 -27.18 -5.95 -30.28
C HIS A 62 -25.77 -6.53 -30.57
N VAL A 63 -24.72 -5.99 -29.96
CA VAL A 63 -23.33 -6.36 -30.26
C VAL A 63 -22.80 -7.43 -29.31
N LYS A 64 -23.15 -7.35 -28.04
CA LYS A 64 -22.71 -8.32 -27.03
C LYS A 64 -23.87 -8.82 -26.19
N SER A 65 -23.77 -10.05 -25.75
CA SER A 65 -24.70 -10.61 -24.75
C SER A 65 -24.71 -9.73 -23.50
N PRO A 66 -25.91 -9.51 -22.91
CA PRO A 66 -26.02 -8.74 -21.68
C PRO A 66 -25.10 -9.29 -20.58
N GLY A 67 -24.35 -8.43 -19.96
CA GLY A 67 -23.55 -8.76 -18.79
C GLY A 67 -24.31 -8.40 -17.51
N VAL A 68 -24.46 -9.38 -16.61
CA VAL A 68 -25.03 -9.18 -15.28
C VAL A 68 -23.98 -9.54 -14.27
N SER A 69 -23.68 -8.65 -13.33
CA SER A 69 -22.86 -8.98 -12.18
C SER A 69 -23.61 -8.67 -10.88
N TYR A 70 -23.46 -9.54 -9.91
CA TYR A 70 -23.99 -9.40 -8.58
C TYR A 70 -22.89 -9.66 -7.57
N GLU A 71 -22.70 -8.73 -6.65
CA GLU A 71 -21.71 -8.82 -5.59
C GLU A 71 -22.32 -8.38 -4.27
N LYS A 72 -22.10 -9.17 -3.23
CA LYS A 72 -22.51 -8.83 -1.87
C LYS A 72 -21.32 -9.02 -0.93
N ILE A 73 -20.92 -7.95 -0.27
CA ILE A 73 -19.88 -7.93 0.76
C ILE A 73 -20.53 -7.55 2.08
N ALA A 74 -20.20 -8.29 3.12
CA ALA A 74 -20.64 -7.99 4.48
C ALA A 74 -19.43 -8.00 5.41
N MET A 75 -19.41 -7.07 6.37
CA MET A 75 -18.39 -6.95 7.40
C MET A 75 -19.05 -6.68 8.74
N LEU A 76 -18.60 -7.40 9.77
CA LEU A 76 -18.96 -7.18 11.15
C LEU A 76 -17.70 -6.84 11.92
N SER A 77 -17.75 -5.76 12.71
CA SER A 77 -16.61 -5.30 13.51
C SER A 77 -17.01 -5.06 14.94
N GLY A 78 -16.23 -5.60 15.86
CA GLY A 78 -16.32 -5.33 17.28
C GLY A 78 -15.02 -4.67 17.76
N VAL A 79 -15.12 -3.52 18.42
CA VAL A 79 -13.93 -2.78 18.91
C VAL A 79 -14.12 -2.50 20.40
N LEU A 80 -13.14 -2.89 21.20
CA LEU A 80 -13.04 -2.51 22.60
C LEU A 80 -11.76 -1.69 22.80
N MET A 81 -11.90 -0.49 23.38
CA MET A 81 -10.77 0.41 23.66
C MET A 81 -10.80 0.85 25.11
N ALA A 82 -9.66 0.82 25.79
CA ALA A 82 -9.48 1.34 27.13
C ALA A 82 -8.30 2.31 27.16
N ASN A 83 -8.51 3.47 27.73
CA ASN A 83 -7.47 4.44 28.01
C ASN A 83 -7.43 4.68 29.52
N TYR A 84 -6.25 4.54 30.10
CA TYR A 84 -6.02 4.77 31.51
C TYR A 84 -4.89 5.77 31.71
N SER A 85 -5.08 6.68 32.65
CA SER A 85 -4.05 7.65 33.01
C SER A 85 -3.95 7.70 34.55
N TYR A 86 -2.72 7.60 35.04
CA TYR A 86 -2.39 7.79 36.45
C TYR A 86 -1.63 9.07 36.66
N LYS A 87 -2.22 10.00 37.43
CA LYS A 87 -1.67 11.34 37.74
C LYS A 87 -1.29 12.16 36.47
N GLY A 88 -1.82 11.82 35.29
CA GLY A 88 -1.40 12.41 34.04
C GLY A 88 0.04 12.10 33.61
N ARG A 89 0.76 11.24 34.37
CA ARG A 89 2.17 10.87 34.12
C ARG A 89 2.30 9.58 33.35
N TYR A 90 1.59 8.54 33.77
CA TYR A 90 1.60 7.23 33.16
C TYR A 90 0.33 7.05 32.36
N LEU A 91 0.49 6.81 31.08
CA LEU A 91 -0.60 6.70 30.13
C LEU A 91 -0.58 5.28 29.56
N LEU A 92 -1.69 4.59 29.64
CA LEU A 92 -1.88 3.26 29.06
C LEU A 92 -3.07 3.30 28.11
N LYS A 93 -2.88 2.78 26.91
CA LYS A 93 -3.96 2.54 25.97
C LYS A 93 -3.91 1.08 25.53
N ALA A 94 -5.07 0.43 25.51
CA ALA A 94 -5.22 -0.91 24.98
C ALA A 94 -6.46 -0.96 24.09
N SER A 95 -6.40 -1.68 22.99
CA SER A 95 -7.56 -1.97 22.18
C SER A 95 -7.51 -3.37 21.59
N MET A 96 -8.69 -3.91 21.31
CA MET A 96 -8.92 -5.16 20.60
C MET A 96 -9.94 -4.92 19.51
N HIS A 97 -9.58 -5.25 18.28
CA HIS A 97 -10.49 -5.32 17.14
C HIS A 97 -10.77 -6.77 16.82
N ALA A 98 -12.05 -7.09 16.60
CA ALA A 98 -12.51 -8.39 16.12
C ALA A 98 -13.35 -8.13 14.87
N ASP A 99 -12.81 -8.45 13.69
CA ASP A 99 -13.41 -8.14 12.41
C ASP A 99 -13.73 -9.42 11.65
N GLY A 100 -14.95 -9.52 11.13
CA GLY A 100 -15.42 -10.66 10.34
C GLY A 100 -15.83 -10.24 8.94
N SER A 101 -15.09 -10.70 7.92
CA SER A 101 -15.34 -10.35 6.52
C SER A 101 -15.91 -11.52 5.73
N SER A 102 -16.98 -11.27 4.95
CA SER A 102 -17.56 -12.28 4.05
C SER A 102 -16.69 -12.61 2.83
N LYS A 103 -15.57 -11.91 2.65
CA LYS A 103 -14.61 -12.18 1.58
C LYS A 103 -13.78 -13.43 1.83
N PHE A 104 -13.74 -13.90 3.09
CA PHE A 104 -13.04 -15.11 3.51
C PHE A 104 -14.00 -16.28 3.74
N SER A 105 -13.47 -17.50 3.73
CA SER A 105 -14.22 -18.71 4.06
C SER A 105 -14.78 -18.63 5.48
N PRO A 106 -15.83 -19.39 5.82
CA PRO A 106 -16.41 -19.39 7.17
C PRO A 106 -15.39 -19.61 8.29
N ASP A 107 -14.38 -20.47 8.06
CA ASP A 107 -13.37 -20.86 9.05
C ASP A 107 -12.31 -19.77 9.28
N ASN A 108 -12.03 -18.94 8.25
CA ASN A 108 -10.99 -17.90 8.27
C ASN A 108 -11.55 -16.46 8.26
N ARG A 109 -12.87 -16.35 8.50
CA ARG A 109 -13.59 -15.07 8.39
C ARG A 109 -13.20 -14.06 9.45
N TRP A 110 -12.90 -14.51 10.66
CA TRP A 110 -12.62 -13.64 11.79
C TRP A 110 -11.14 -13.38 11.99
N GLY A 111 -10.78 -12.09 12.05
CA GLY A 111 -9.47 -11.60 12.44
C GLY A 111 -9.52 -10.90 13.81
N PHE A 112 -8.44 -11.04 14.60
CA PHE A 112 -8.30 -10.41 15.91
C PHE A 112 -7.02 -9.59 15.94
N PHE A 113 -7.15 -8.29 16.19
CA PHE A 113 -6.06 -7.33 16.06
C PHE A 113 -5.90 -6.55 17.37
N PRO A 114 -5.04 -7.01 18.28
CA PRO A 114 -4.74 -6.31 19.50
C PRO A 114 -3.83 -5.12 19.26
N SER A 115 -3.98 -4.06 20.07
CA SER A 115 -2.98 -2.99 20.16
C SER A 115 -2.84 -2.46 21.59
N GLY A 116 -1.67 -1.92 21.89
CA GLY A 116 -1.37 -1.30 23.16
C GLY A 116 -0.34 -0.18 23.03
N ALA A 117 -0.45 0.83 23.88
CA ALA A 117 0.53 1.90 23.95
C ALA A 117 0.77 2.31 25.40
N LEU A 118 2.02 2.61 25.68
CA LEU A 118 2.50 3.17 26.94
C LEU A 118 3.04 4.57 26.70
N GLY A 119 2.69 5.49 27.55
CA GLY A 119 3.25 6.84 27.56
C GLY A 119 3.71 7.21 28.97
N TRP A 120 4.92 7.73 29.04
CA TRP A 120 5.47 8.24 30.30
C TRP A 120 5.87 9.69 30.14
N ARG A 121 5.20 10.57 30.88
CA ARG A 121 5.55 11.99 30.97
C ARG A 121 6.63 12.19 32.02
N VAL A 122 7.87 12.07 31.59
CA VAL A 122 9.08 12.15 32.45
C VAL A 122 9.18 13.53 33.09
N SER A 123 8.76 14.58 32.38
CA SER A 123 8.74 15.96 32.88
C SER A 123 7.84 16.17 34.11
N GLU A 124 6.89 15.25 34.37
CA GLU A 124 6.01 15.32 35.53
C GLU A 124 6.59 14.63 36.79
N GLU A 125 7.75 13.98 36.67
CA GLU A 125 8.39 13.29 37.78
C GLU A 125 9.13 14.23 38.71
N GLU A 126 9.18 13.91 40.00
CA GLU A 126 9.84 14.73 41.02
C GLU A 126 11.36 14.84 40.80
N PHE A 127 12.01 13.72 40.39
CA PHE A 127 13.43 13.74 40.08
C PHE A 127 13.76 14.68 38.90
N PHE A 128 12.84 14.83 37.94
CA PHE A 128 13.00 15.75 36.82
C PHE A 128 12.84 17.20 37.26
N LYS A 129 11.81 17.47 38.05
CA LYS A 129 11.50 18.83 38.60
C LYS A 129 12.55 19.28 39.61
N ASN A 130 13.24 18.40 40.29
CA ASN A 130 14.30 18.73 41.21
C ASN A 130 15.58 19.30 40.55
N VAL A 131 15.71 19.16 39.22
CA VAL A 131 16.81 19.76 38.46
C VAL A 131 16.34 21.09 37.89
N SER A 132 16.72 22.20 38.52
CA SER A 132 16.24 23.54 38.22
C SER A 132 16.36 23.94 36.74
N TRP A 133 17.40 23.46 36.04
CA TRP A 133 17.55 23.73 34.62
C TRP A 133 16.49 23.01 33.79
N LEU A 134 16.20 21.75 34.11
CA LEU A 134 15.17 20.95 33.41
C LEU A 134 13.77 21.52 33.66
N GLU A 135 13.44 21.78 34.91
CA GLU A 135 12.15 22.37 35.31
C GLU A 135 11.87 23.71 34.59
N LYS A 136 12.90 24.54 34.46
CA LYS A 136 12.76 25.86 33.84
C LYS A 136 12.67 25.81 32.31
N ASN A 137 13.38 24.91 31.67
CA ASN A 137 13.57 24.94 30.20
C ASN A 137 12.82 23.84 29.45
N VAL A 138 12.40 22.77 30.11
CA VAL A 138 11.68 21.66 29.49
C VAL A 138 10.23 21.66 29.96
N ASN A 139 9.32 21.95 29.04
CA ASN A 139 7.89 22.02 29.33
C ASN A 139 7.22 20.65 29.30
N ASN A 140 7.67 19.79 28.41
CA ASN A 140 7.17 18.42 28.30
C ASN A 140 8.30 17.52 27.79
N LEU A 141 8.50 16.40 28.46
CA LEU A 141 9.29 15.27 27.97
C LEU A 141 8.47 14.03 28.16
N LYS A 142 8.06 13.43 27.04
CA LYS A 142 7.24 12.22 27.02
C LYS A 142 7.88 11.15 26.18
N LEU A 143 8.02 9.97 26.78
CA LEU A 143 8.41 8.75 26.09
C LEU A 143 7.15 7.98 25.70
N ARG A 144 7.14 7.44 24.50
CA ARG A 144 6.05 6.63 23.94
C ARG A 144 6.59 5.28 23.48
N PHE A 145 5.82 4.25 23.74
CA PHE A 145 6.04 2.93 23.17
C PHE A 145 4.70 2.35 22.78
N SER A 146 4.59 1.81 21.58
CA SER A 146 3.36 1.16 21.13
C SER A 146 3.64 -0.08 20.29
N TYR A 147 2.69 -0.98 20.40
CA TYR A 147 2.55 -2.18 19.57
C TYR A 147 1.13 -2.26 19.07
N GLY A 148 0.94 -2.59 17.80
CA GLY A 148 -0.39 -2.77 17.24
C GLY A 148 -0.38 -3.73 16.07
N GLN A 149 -1.54 -4.39 15.89
CA GLN A 149 -1.85 -5.18 14.71
C GLN A 149 -3.04 -4.58 13.98
N VAL A 150 -3.00 -4.65 12.65
CA VAL A 150 -4.09 -4.25 11.75
C VAL A 150 -4.28 -5.35 10.71
N GLY A 151 -5.53 -5.76 10.52
CA GLY A 151 -5.92 -6.70 9.47
C GLY A 151 -6.25 -5.97 8.17
N ASN A 152 -5.95 -6.60 7.04
CA ASN A 152 -6.36 -6.16 5.72
C ASN A 152 -7.12 -7.29 5.02
N ASP A 153 -8.33 -6.98 4.51
CA ASP A 153 -9.19 -7.87 3.73
C ASP A 153 -9.28 -7.45 2.25
N GLN A 154 -8.28 -6.75 1.75
CA GLN A 154 -8.27 -6.21 0.39
C GLN A 154 -8.06 -7.31 -0.66
N ILE A 155 -9.06 -8.17 -0.79
CA ILE A 155 -9.15 -9.27 -1.72
C ILE A 155 -10.48 -9.21 -2.46
N ALA A 156 -10.53 -9.77 -3.66
CA ALA A 156 -11.77 -9.88 -4.42
C ALA A 156 -12.81 -10.73 -3.65
N PRO A 157 -14.09 -10.37 -3.69
CA PRO A 157 -15.15 -11.18 -3.12
C PRO A 157 -15.12 -12.60 -3.68
N TYR A 158 -15.45 -13.57 -2.82
CA TYR A 158 -15.46 -15.00 -3.18
C TYR A 158 -14.10 -15.54 -3.69
N ALA A 159 -12.97 -14.87 -3.39
CA ALA A 159 -11.65 -15.33 -3.82
C ALA A 159 -11.30 -16.73 -3.30
N TYR A 160 -11.84 -17.12 -2.15
CA TYR A 160 -11.67 -18.45 -1.57
C TYR A 160 -12.44 -19.54 -2.31
N ALA A 161 -13.48 -19.19 -3.09
CA ALA A 161 -14.37 -20.13 -3.73
C ALA A 161 -13.93 -20.46 -5.15
N GLN A 162 -14.30 -21.65 -5.59
CA GLN A 162 -14.18 -22.06 -6.99
C GLN A 162 -15.19 -21.27 -7.84
N THR A 163 -14.73 -20.72 -8.96
CA THR A 163 -15.61 -20.05 -9.91
C THR A 163 -15.73 -20.83 -11.20
N LEU A 164 -16.96 -20.87 -11.71
CA LEU A 164 -17.26 -21.42 -13.04
C LEU A 164 -17.35 -20.26 -14.04
N SER A 165 -16.85 -20.47 -15.23
CA SER A 165 -16.98 -19.54 -16.35
C SER A 165 -17.62 -20.27 -17.52
N SER A 166 -18.57 -19.62 -18.19
CA SER A 166 -19.11 -20.00 -19.48
C SER A 166 -18.40 -19.15 -20.54
N SER A 167 -17.20 -19.55 -20.94
CA SER A 167 -16.55 -18.85 -22.04
C SER A 167 -17.09 -19.35 -23.38
N GLN A 168 -16.60 -18.70 -24.47
CA GLN A 168 -16.86 -19.12 -25.85
C GLN A 168 -16.34 -20.55 -26.19
N ARG A 169 -15.85 -21.30 -25.21
CA ARG A 169 -15.53 -22.72 -25.38
C ARG A 169 -16.84 -23.48 -25.48
N GLN A 170 -17.01 -24.14 -26.62
CA GLN A 170 -18.15 -24.96 -26.92
C GLN A 170 -17.78 -26.40 -26.74
N ALA A 171 -18.61 -27.17 -26.07
CA ALA A 171 -18.56 -28.61 -26.12
C ALA A 171 -19.39 -29.06 -27.33
N ILE A 172 -18.83 -29.92 -28.15
CA ILE A 172 -19.50 -30.45 -29.34
C ILE A 172 -20.17 -31.76 -28.94
N PHE A 173 -21.49 -31.81 -29.06
CA PHE A 173 -22.30 -33.02 -28.86
C PHE A 173 -23.08 -33.29 -30.13
N GLY A 174 -22.68 -34.33 -30.89
CA GLY A 174 -23.21 -34.56 -32.22
C GLY A 174 -22.88 -33.40 -33.15
N ASP A 175 -23.89 -32.90 -33.86
CA ASP A 175 -23.75 -31.77 -34.79
C ASP A 175 -23.98 -30.40 -34.09
N GLY A 176 -24.20 -30.37 -32.76
CA GLY A 176 -24.50 -29.19 -31.99
C GLY A 176 -23.35 -28.75 -31.09
N ALA A 177 -23.07 -27.42 -31.10
CA ALA A 177 -22.15 -26.79 -30.19
C ALA A 177 -22.92 -26.12 -29.03
N ILE A 178 -22.65 -26.53 -27.80
CA ILE A 178 -23.25 -25.95 -26.59
C ILE A 178 -22.20 -25.25 -25.73
N PRO A 179 -22.52 -24.15 -25.06
CA PRO A 179 -21.60 -23.49 -24.15
C PRO A 179 -21.14 -24.42 -23.03
N ALA A 180 -19.82 -24.59 -22.91
CA ALA A 180 -19.25 -25.41 -21.84
C ALA A 180 -18.98 -24.58 -20.59
N LEU A 181 -19.38 -25.07 -19.42
CA LEU A 181 -18.95 -24.55 -18.12
C LEU A 181 -17.62 -25.20 -17.75
N TYR A 182 -16.66 -24.38 -17.37
CA TYR A 182 -15.39 -24.86 -16.88
C TYR A 182 -14.98 -24.08 -15.63
N THR A 183 -14.16 -24.71 -14.80
CA THR A 183 -13.59 -24.05 -13.63
C THR A 183 -12.54 -23.04 -14.07
N SER A 184 -12.78 -21.75 -13.78
CA SER A 184 -11.89 -20.66 -14.18
C SER A 184 -10.86 -20.32 -13.12
N ARG A 185 -11.12 -20.65 -11.85
CA ARG A 185 -10.24 -20.37 -10.71
C ARG A 185 -10.22 -21.56 -9.75
N MET A 186 -9.01 -21.88 -9.26
CA MET A 186 -8.83 -22.87 -8.20
C MET A 186 -9.33 -22.30 -6.88
N ALA A 187 -10.14 -23.07 -6.15
CA ALA A 187 -10.55 -22.71 -4.80
C ALA A 187 -9.36 -22.74 -3.83
N ASN A 188 -9.33 -21.78 -2.92
CA ASN A 188 -8.43 -21.82 -1.77
C ASN A 188 -9.17 -21.36 -0.50
N PRO A 189 -9.80 -22.27 0.25
CA PRO A 189 -10.53 -21.93 1.47
C PRO A 189 -9.61 -21.48 2.62
N GLU A 190 -8.29 -21.69 2.50
CA GLU A 190 -7.31 -21.31 3.52
C GLU A 190 -6.95 -19.81 3.50
N ILE A 191 -7.45 -19.07 2.49
CA ILE A 191 -7.22 -17.62 2.42
C ILE A 191 -7.74 -16.95 3.70
N SER A 192 -6.86 -16.16 4.32
CA SER A 192 -7.13 -15.43 5.57
C SER A 192 -6.67 -13.98 5.51
N TRP A 193 -6.84 -13.28 6.62
CA TRP A 193 -6.43 -11.89 6.77
C TRP A 193 -4.92 -11.71 6.57
N GLU A 194 -4.57 -10.69 5.82
CA GLU A 194 -3.22 -10.13 5.82
C GLU A 194 -3.05 -9.30 7.09
N VAL A 195 -1.96 -9.52 7.83
CA VAL A 195 -1.73 -8.88 9.13
C VAL A 195 -0.49 -7.99 9.06
N THR A 196 -0.68 -6.72 9.40
CA THR A 196 0.42 -5.80 9.64
C THR A 196 0.59 -5.59 11.14
N GLU A 197 1.79 -5.86 11.65
CA GLU A 197 2.20 -5.57 13.01
C GLU A 197 3.26 -4.46 13.03
N GLU A 198 3.13 -3.55 13.99
CA GLU A 198 4.04 -2.42 14.14
C GLU A 198 4.48 -2.27 15.58
N PHE A 199 5.79 -2.10 15.79
CA PHE A 199 6.39 -1.60 17.00
C PHE A 199 6.89 -0.17 16.76
N ASN A 200 6.52 0.74 17.63
CA ASN A 200 6.95 2.13 17.56
C ASN A 200 7.47 2.57 18.93
N GLY A 201 8.61 3.23 18.94
CA GLY A 201 9.17 3.95 20.09
C GLY A 201 9.31 5.41 19.75
N GLY A 202 8.76 6.31 20.59
CA GLY A 202 8.75 7.74 20.31
C GLY A 202 9.14 8.59 21.50
N LEU A 203 9.59 9.81 21.20
CA LEU A 203 9.94 10.84 22.15
C LEU A 203 9.31 12.15 21.70
N ASP A 204 8.59 12.82 22.61
CA ASP A 204 8.08 14.18 22.43
C ASP A 204 8.78 15.10 23.45
N LEU A 205 9.41 16.16 22.96
CA LEU A 205 10.15 17.11 23.78
C LEU A 205 9.74 18.53 23.40
N ASP A 206 9.19 19.26 24.38
CA ASP A 206 8.84 20.67 24.25
C ASP A 206 9.71 21.49 25.21
N MET A 207 10.36 22.53 24.71
CA MET A 207 11.30 23.33 25.47
C MET A 207 11.06 24.84 25.31
N PHE A 208 11.60 25.62 26.27
CA PHE A 208 11.65 27.08 26.24
C PHE A 208 10.26 27.72 26.08
N ASN A 209 9.30 27.32 26.93
CA ASN A 209 7.89 27.73 26.85
C ASN A 209 7.24 27.37 25.50
N ASN A 210 7.47 26.13 25.06
CA ASN A 210 6.99 25.56 23.79
C ASN A 210 7.52 26.29 22.54
N ARG A 211 8.64 27.03 22.69
CA ARG A 211 9.29 27.63 21.52
C ARG A 211 10.10 26.66 20.69
N LEU A 212 10.44 25.52 21.23
CA LEU A 212 11.09 24.39 20.51
C LEU A 212 10.31 23.14 20.80
N ASN A 213 9.88 22.46 19.72
CA ASN A 213 9.16 21.19 19.77
C ASN A 213 9.94 20.18 18.95
N ILE A 214 10.23 19.03 19.53
CA ILE A 214 10.93 17.92 18.86
C ILE A 214 10.08 16.66 19.03
N SER A 215 9.81 15.97 17.94
CA SER A 215 9.22 14.63 17.95
C SER A 215 10.14 13.69 17.18
N LEU A 216 10.43 12.54 17.78
CA LEU A 216 11.22 11.46 17.19
C LEU A 216 10.42 10.17 17.30
N ASP A 217 10.29 9.45 16.20
CA ASP A 217 9.68 8.13 16.12
C ASP A 217 10.64 7.14 15.45
N LEU A 218 10.78 5.97 16.05
CA LEU A 218 11.52 4.82 15.53
C LEU A 218 10.54 3.67 15.40
N TYR A 219 10.41 3.09 14.21
CA TYR A 219 9.45 2.04 13.99
C TYR A 219 10.00 0.83 13.24
N THR A 220 9.36 -0.29 13.47
CA THR A 220 9.46 -1.48 12.62
C THR A 220 8.07 -2.02 12.37
N LYS A 221 7.70 -2.11 11.10
CA LYS A 221 6.41 -2.55 10.61
C LYS A 221 6.60 -3.77 9.74
N THR A 222 5.93 -4.86 10.07
CA THR A 222 5.99 -6.11 9.30
C THR A 222 4.60 -6.49 8.85
N THR A 223 4.39 -6.56 7.54
CA THR A 223 3.20 -7.17 6.94
C THR A 223 3.53 -8.63 6.65
N ARG A 224 2.71 -9.52 7.17
CA ARG A 224 2.80 -10.97 6.97
C ARG A 224 1.50 -11.50 6.39
N ASP A 225 1.58 -12.72 5.89
CA ASP A 225 0.45 -13.40 5.29
C ASP A 225 -0.16 -12.60 4.11
N MET A 226 0.73 -11.86 3.38
CA MET A 226 0.32 -11.10 2.21
C MET A 226 -0.24 -12.02 1.14
N LEU A 227 -1.35 -11.61 0.56
CA LEU A 227 -2.05 -12.34 -0.48
C LEU A 227 -1.35 -12.14 -1.82
N LEU A 228 -0.64 -13.17 -2.26
CA LEU A 228 0.07 -13.18 -3.53
C LEU A 228 -0.48 -14.27 -4.45
N GLU A 229 -0.42 -14.00 -5.75
CA GLU A 229 -0.69 -15.02 -6.77
C GLU A 229 0.54 -15.89 -6.97
N GLN A 230 0.42 -17.16 -6.67
CA GLN A 230 1.43 -18.18 -6.93
C GLN A 230 1.15 -18.86 -8.27
N ASN A 231 2.16 -18.91 -9.15
CA ASN A 231 2.07 -19.68 -10.39
C ASN A 231 1.98 -21.17 -10.10
N LEU A 232 1.14 -21.87 -10.85
CA LEU A 232 0.97 -23.31 -10.74
C LEU A 232 1.50 -24.01 -11.99
N PRO A 233 2.00 -25.25 -11.86
CA PRO A 233 2.31 -26.10 -13.02
C PRO A 233 1.06 -26.26 -13.90
N ARG A 234 1.22 -26.20 -15.20
CA ARG A 234 0.11 -26.35 -16.17
C ARG A 234 -0.64 -27.68 -16.03
N THR A 235 0.00 -28.71 -15.49
CA THR A 235 -0.60 -30.01 -15.16
C THR A 235 -1.70 -29.94 -14.11
N SER A 236 -1.75 -28.86 -13.30
CA SER A 236 -2.84 -28.62 -12.33
C SER A 236 -4.16 -28.22 -12.99
N GLY A 237 -4.14 -27.82 -14.27
CA GLY A 237 -5.29 -27.26 -14.98
C GLY A 237 -5.54 -25.78 -14.70
N PHE A 238 -4.75 -25.15 -13.81
CA PHE A 238 -4.87 -23.75 -13.42
C PHE A 238 -3.53 -23.03 -13.62
N GLY A 239 -3.60 -21.73 -13.96
CA GLY A 239 -2.38 -20.92 -14.11
C GLY A 239 -1.83 -20.41 -12.79
N LYS A 240 -2.74 -20.00 -11.88
CA LYS A 240 -2.39 -19.33 -10.63
C LYS A 240 -3.36 -19.68 -9.51
N VAL A 241 -2.88 -19.55 -8.27
CA VAL A 241 -3.70 -19.61 -7.04
C VAL A 241 -3.29 -18.48 -6.08
N THR A 242 -4.26 -17.83 -5.46
CA THR A 242 -3.99 -16.81 -4.43
C THR A 242 -3.74 -17.49 -3.08
N ARG A 243 -2.67 -17.14 -2.40
CA ARG A 243 -2.27 -17.67 -1.08
C ARG A 243 -1.68 -16.59 -0.17
N ASN A 244 -1.76 -16.81 1.13
CA ASN A 244 -1.11 -16.00 2.15
C ASN A 244 0.36 -16.43 2.31
N ILE A 245 1.26 -15.93 1.48
CA ILE A 245 2.66 -16.40 1.42
C ILE A 245 3.70 -15.28 1.47
N GLY A 246 3.30 -14.03 1.27
CA GLY A 246 4.20 -12.90 1.25
C GLY A 246 4.48 -12.32 2.63
N SER A 247 5.67 -11.75 2.81
CA SER A 247 5.99 -10.94 3.99
C SER A 247 6.99 -9.85 3.64
N VAL A 248 6.70 -8.63 4.10
CA VAL A 248 7.54 -7.44 3.89
C VAL A 248 7.73 -6.70 5.20
N ARG A 249 8.94 -6.25 5.47
CA ARG A 249 9.27 -5.42 6.62
C ARG A 249 9.71 -4.04 6.19
N ASN A 250 9.20 -3.03 6.88
CA ASN A 250 9.62 -1.64 6.81
C ASN A 250 10.22 -1.24 8.16
N ARG A 251 11.36 -0.57 8.15
CA ARG A 251 12.00 0.00 9.32
C ARG A 251 12.38 1.43 9.01
N GLY A 252 12.15 2.31 9.94
CA GLY A 252 12.45 3.69 9.68
C GLY A 252 12.50 4.53 10.94
N PHE A 253 12.81 5.80 10.70
CA PHE A 253 12.69 6.83 11.70
C PHE A 253 12.11 8.09 11.08
N GLU A 254 11.45 8.86 11.92
CA GLU A 254 10.88 10.16 11.59
C GLU A 254 11.29 11.14 12.66
N ILE A 255 11.75 12.32 12.27
CA ILE A 255 12.07 13.42 13.17
C ILE A 255 11.39 14.69 12.69
N SER A 256 10.74 15.37 13.61
CA SER A 256 10.18 16.71 13.41
C SER A 256 10.79 17.65 14.42
N VAL A 257 11.35 18.76 13.94
CA VAL A 257 11.88 19.83 14.77
C VAL A 257 11.20 21.12 14.35
N GLY A 258 10.38 21.67 15.23
CA GLY A 258 9.63 22.88 14.98
C GLY A 258 9.87 23.91 16.08
N GLY A 259 9.70 25.17 15.73
CA GLY A 259 9.79 26.19 16.76
C GLY A 259 9.59 27.61 16.28
N VAL A 260 9.53 28.48 17.30
CA VAL A 260 9.46 29.94 17.16
C VAL A 260 10.90 30.49 17.25
N LEU A 261 11.49 30.75 16.08
CA LEU A 261 12.87 31.23 15.99
C LEU A 261 12.98 32.68 16.44
N ILE A 262 12.04 33.53 16.05
CA ILE A 262 11.96 34.91 16.44
C ILE A 262 10.53 35.24 16.83
N ASP A 263 10.37 35.90 17.98
CA ASP A 263 9.08 36.35 18.46
C ASP A 263 9.24 37.81 19.01
N LYS A 264 8.93 38.76 18.15
CA LYS A 264 8.94 40.18 18.47
C LYS A 264 7.59 40.81 18.10
N LYS A 265 7.27 41.96 18.69
CA LYS A 265 5.98 42.66 18.49
C LYS A 265 5.58 42.77 17.02
N ASP A 266 6.52 43.18 16.15
CA ASP A 266 6.26 43.44 14.74
C ASP A 266 6.85 42.36 13.81
N PHE A 267 7.55 41.34 14.34
CA PHE A 267 8.18 40.29 13.53
C PHE A 267 8.17 38.96 14.25
N THR A 268 7.53 37.96 13.64
CA THR A 268 7.56 36.56 14.11
C THR A 268 8.08 35.65 13.00
N TRP A 269 8.91 34.70 13.39
CA TRP A 269 9.42 33.67 12.49
C TRP A 269 9.29 32.31 13.13
N ASN A 270 8.49 31.44 12.49
CA ASN A 270 8.30 30.03 12.86
C ASN A 270 8.87 29.17 11.75
N ALA A 271 9.48 28.06 12.11
CA ALA A 271 9.94 27.06 11.16
C ALA A 271 9.76 25.66 11.73
N THR A 272 9.47 24.70 10.86
CA THR A 272 9.42 23.27 11.17
C THR A 272 10.15 22.50 10.09
N VAL A 273 11.09 21.67 10.48
CA VAL A 273 11.82 20.73 9.61
C VAL A 273 11.36 19.33 9.93
N ASN A 274 10.97 18.57 8.90
CA ASN A 274 10.65 17.17 9.00
C ASN A 274 11.66 16.36 8.18
N PHE A 275 12.05 15.23 8.71
CA PHE A 275 12.97 14.32 8.04
C PHE A 275 12.58 12.89 8.35
N SER A 276 12.51 12.04 7.31
CA SER A 276 12.18 10.62 7.46
C SER A 276 13.02 9.75 6.54
N SER A 277 13.31 8.55 7.01
CA SER A 277 13.94 7.50 6.22
C SER A 277 13.24 6.18 6.50
N ASN A 278 12.94 5.43 5.44
CA ASN A 278 12.29 4.12 5.52
C ASN A 278 13.06 3.12 4.67
N GLN A 279 13.34 1.96 5.23
CA GLN A 279 13.97 0.83 4.53
C GLN A 279 12.97 -0.32 4.45
N SER A 280 12.61 -0.68 3.23
CA SER A 280 11.77 -1.84 2.93
C SER A 280 12.64 -3.10 2.73
N LYS A 281 12.12 -4.27 3.12
CA LYS A 281 12.76 -5.57 2.88
C LYS A 281 11.73 -6.66 2.70
N VAL A 282 11.79 -7.36 1.58
CA VAL A 282 11.01 -8.57 1.33
C VAL A 282 11.56 -9.72 2.17
N LEU A 283 10.76 -10.29 3.05
CA LEU A 283 11.15 -11.39 3.95
C LEU A 283 10.80 -12.76 3.36
N SER A 284 9.63 -12.85 2.69
CA SER A 284 9.13 -14.10 2.11
C SER A 284 8.32 -13.84 0.86
N LEU A 285 8.41 -14.76 -0.10
CA LEU A 285 7.58 -14.86 -1.30
C LEU A 285 7.02 -16.30 -1.45
N GLY A 286 6.83 -17.01 -0.32
CA GLY A 286 6.46 -18.42 -0.33
C GLY A 286 7.62 -19.30 -0.80
N ALA A 287 7.39 -20.12 -1.82
CA ALA A 287 8.40 -20.98 -2.41
C ALA A 287 9.31 -20.23 -3.40
N GLU A 288 8.89 -19.07 -3.87
CA GLU A 288 9.64 -18.28 -4.85
C GLU A 288 10.77 -17.50 -4.18
N THR A 289 11.89 -17.35 -4.87
CA THR A 289 13.00 -16.49 -4.43
C THR A 289 12.88 -15.08 -4.99
N GLN A 290 12.23 -14.94 -6.13
CA GLN A 290 11.95 -13.68 -6.80
C GLN A 290 10.69 -13.78 -7.66
N MET A 291 10.06 -12.64 -7.91
CA MET A 291 8.93 -12.46 -8.81
C MET A 291 9.20 -11.26 -9.70
N LEU A 292 8.71 -11.31 -10.92
CA LEU A 292 8.72 -10.18 -11.83
C LEU A 292 7.28 -9.68 -12.00
N GLU A 293 7.10 -8.39 -11.80
CA GLU A 293 5.83 -7.71 -12.00
C GLU A 293 5.98 -6.72 -13.15
N GLY A 294 4.98 -6.67 -14.02
CA GLY A 294 4.95 -5.75 -15.15
C GLY A 294 3.93 -4.65 -14.95
N ARG A 295 4.38 -3.39 -15.04
CA ARG A 295 3.48 -2.32 -15.42
C ARG A 295 3.87 -1.87 -16.82
N PRO A 296 2.94 -1.86 -17.79
CA PRO A 296 3.25 -1.34 -19.11
C PRO A 296 3.64 0.12 -18.99
N VAL A 297 4.87 0.42 -19.42
CA VAL A 297 5.31 1.80 -19.65
C VAL A 297 5.04 2.09 -21.11
N GLY A 298 4.07 2.96 -21.38
CA GLY A 298 3.60 3.22 -22.75
C GLY A 298 2.67 2.11 -23.28
N SER A 299 2.67 1.90 -24.60
CA SER A 299 1.82 0.91 -25.28
C SER A 299 2.40 -0.52 -25.32
N ALA A 300 3.55 -0.76 -24.66
CA ALA A 300 4.16 -2.09 -24.61
C ALA A 300 3.50 -2.93 -23.51
N SER A 301 2.55 -3.77 -23.88
CA SER A 301 1.98 -4.78 -22.98
C SER A 301 3.02 -5.86 -22.72
N GLY A 302 3.29 -6.18 -21.44
CA GLY A 302 4.03 -7.40 -21.06
C GLY A 302 5.48 -7.19 -20.63
N SER A 303 5.98 -5.97 -20.45
CA SER A 303 7.32 -5.78 -19.89
C SER A 303 7.29 -5.93 -18.37
N GLU A 304 7.76 -7.05 -17.87
CA GLU A 304 8.05 -7.29 -16.46
C GLU A 304 9.30 -6.51 -16.07
N ASN A 305 9.11 -5.31 -15.51
CA ASN A 305 10.19 -4.33 -15.25
C ASN A 305 10.39 -4.02 -13.76
N VAL A 306 9.66 -4.69 -12.88
CA VAL A 306 9.80 -4.57 -11.43
C VAL A 306 10.19 -5.91 -10.85
N LEU A 307 11.35 -5.95 -10.20
CA LEU A 307 11.84 -7.14 -9.49
C LEU A 307 11.41 -7.08 -8.02
N ILE A 308 10.74 -8.13 -7.58
CA ILE A 308 10.46 -8.40 -6.17
C ILE A 308 11.31 -9.59 -5.76
N LYS A 309 12.32 -9.37 -4.92
CA LYS A 309 13.30 -10.40 -4.54
C LYS A 309 13.45 -10.49 -3.04
N LYS A 310 13.44 -11.72 -2.52
CA LYS A 310 13.67 -11.98 -1.09
C LYS A 310 15.01 -11.40 -0.64
N GLY A 311 14.98 -10.64 0.46
CA GLY A 311 16.15 -10.00 1.03
C GLY A 311 16.44 -8.59 0.52
N TYR A 312 15.74 -8.14 -0.52
CA TYR A 312 15.90 -6.83 -1.15
C TYR A 312 14.72 -5.91 -0.83
N PRO A 313 14.85 -4.60 -1.10
CA PRO A 313 13.72 -3.66 -1.04
C PRO A 313 12.59 -4.05 -2.01
N LEU A 314 11.37 -3.62 -1.70
CA LEU A 314 10.23 -3.76 -2.59
C LEU A 314 10.29 -2.66 -3.67
N GLY A 315 10.10 -3.04 -4.94
CA GLY A 315 9.98 -2.08 -6.05
C GLY A 315 11.30 -1.74 -6.75
N LEU A 316 12.19 -2.71 -6.92
CA LEU A 316 13.41 -2.53 -7.70
C LEU A 316 13.10 -2.45 -9.20
N PHE A 317 13.62 -1.45 -9.88
CA PHE A 317 13.62 -1.41 -11.34
C PHE A 317 14.59 -2.44 -11.90
N TYR A 318 14.09 -3.27 -12.81
CA TYR A 318 14.81 -4.39 -13.38
C TYR A 318 14.79 -4.29 -14.90
N GLY A 319 15.95 -4.10 -15.49
CA GLY A 319 16.06 -3.85 -16.92
C GLY A 319 17.49 -3.91 -17.42
N LEU A 320 17.67 -3.63 -18.70
CA LEU A 320 19.01 -3.55 -19.32
C LEU A 320 19.70 -2.27 -18.84
N GLN A 321 20.96 -2.40 -18.46
CA GLN A 321 21.80 -1.27 -18.07
C GLN A 321 22.28 -0.52 -19.29
N MET A 322 21.93 0.77 -19.41
CA MET A 322 22.40 1.62 -20.48
C MET A 322 23.84 2.05 -20.21
N GLU A 323 24.73 1.87 -21.20
CA GLU A 323 26.11 2.33 -21.15
C GLU A 323 26.32 3.70 -21.80
N GLY A 324 25.48 4.06 -22.77
CA GLY A 324 25.57 5.32 -23.49
C GLY A 324 24.68 5.39 -24.72
N ILE A 325 24.92 6.38 -25.54
CA ILE A 325 24.27 6.56 -26.85
C ILE A 325 25.28 6.19 -27.92
N ARG A 326 24.89 5.40 -28.90
CA ARG A 326 25.74 5.02 -30.02
C ARG A 326 26.12 6.23 -30.85
N SER A 327 27.42 6.47 -30.92
CA SER A 327 28.02 7.53 -31.74
C SER A 327 28.55 7.05 -33.10
N ASN A 328 28.69 5.71 -33.28
CA ASN A 328 29.23 5.10 -34.50
C ASN A 328 28.26 4.07 -35.06
N TRP A 329 28.25 3.95 -36.37
CA TRP A 329 27.57 2.92 -37.12
C TRP A 329 28.39 1.63 -37.03
N HIS A 330 27.97 0.66 -36.20
CA HIS A 330 28.61 -0.64 -36.10
C HIS A 330 27.67 -1.77 -36.55
N SER A 331 28.17 -2.60 -37.46
CA SER A 331 27.48 -3.80 -37.97
C SER A 331 27.50 -4.99 -37.00
N ASP A 332 28.19 -4.90 -35.88
CA ASP A 332 28.54 -6.03 -35.02
C ASP A 332 27.53 -6.26 -33.86
N TYR A 333 26.40 -5.57 -33.89
CA TYR A 333 25.33 -5.84 -32.92
C TYR A 333 24.61 -7.13 -33.32
N ASN A 334 25.07 -8.23 -32.79
CA ASN A 334 24.35 -9.50 -32.82
C ASN A 334 23.06 -9.31 -32.00
N GLY A 335 22.01 -8.92 -32.72
CA GLY A 335 20.83 -8.30 -32.21
C GLY A 335 20.13 -9.10 -31.14
N ILE A 336 19.53 -8.38 -30.23
CA ILE A 336 18.44 -8.82 -29.41
C ILE A 336 17.27 -9.15 -30.35
N GLY A 337 17.24 -10.36 -30.86
CA GLY A 337 16.21 -10.83 -31.79
C GLY A 337 15.76 -12.20 -31.38
N SER A 338 14.82 -12.25 -30.43
CA SER A 338 13.95 -13.42 -30.31
C SER A 338 12.55 -13.04 -30.76
N ALA A 339 11.75 -14.02 -31.20
CA ALA A 339 10.37 -13.84 -31.63
C ALA A 339 9.47 -13.19 -30.54
N ASP A 340 9.95 -13.15 -29.29
CA ASP A 340 9.29 -12.58 -28.11
C ASP A 340 9.77 -11.17 -27.76
N SER A 341 10.68 -10.58 -28.56
CA SER A 341 11.20 -9.24 -28.31
C SER A 341 10.23 -8.18 -28.80
N PRO A 342 10.05 -7.08 -28.04
CA PRO A 342 9.25 -5.94 -28.48
C PRO A 342 9.77 -5.37 -29.80
N TRP A 343 8.90 -4.78 -30.61
CA TRP A 343 9.12 -4.22 -31.95
C TRP A 343 10.32 -3.25 -32.09
N TRP A 344 10.83 -2.73 -31.02
CA TRP A 344 12.00 -1.85 -30.95
C TRP A 344 13.33 -2.60 -30.94
N TYR A 345 13.30 -3.91 -30.85
CA TYR A 345 14.45 -4.78 -31.11
C TYR A 345 14.41 -5.22 -32.57
N ALA A 346 15.02 -4.43 -33.42
CA ALA A 346 15.09 -4.80 -34.82
C ALA A 346 15.94 -6.06 -35.00
N THR A 347 15.31 -7.15 -35.39
CA THR A 347 15.97 -8.31 -35.93
C THR A 347 16.75 -7.87 -37.16
N GLU A 348 18.07 -8.09 -37.18
CA GLU A 348 18.97 -7.99 -38.34
C GLU A 348 19.07 -6.62 -39.02
N ARG A 349 18.56 -5.54 -38.46
CA ARG A 349 18.79 -4.18 -38.98
C ARG A 349 19.75 -3.43 -38.10
N GLU A 350 20.72 -2.78 -38.76
CA GLU A 350 21.65 -1.85 -38.15
C GLU A 350 20.90 -0.85 -37.25
N MET A 351 21.23 -0.83 -35.97
CA MET A 351 20.65 0.15 -35.06
C MET A 351 21.12 1.53 -35.44
N PRO A 352 20.22 2.49 -35.72
CA PRO A 352 20.60 3.79 -36.19
C PRO A 352 21.36 4.62 -35.13
N TYR A 353 22.05 5.59 -35.59
CA TYR A 353 22.70 6.65 -34.81
C TYR A 353 21.73 7.22 -33.77
N GLY A 354 22.22 7.41 -32.54
CA GLY A 354 21.44 8.03 -31.48
C GLY A 354 20.62 7.04 -30.64
N PHE A 355 20.71 5.74 -30.89
CA PHE A 355 20.04 4.72 -30.04
C PHE A 355 20.86 4.39 -28.80
N PRO A 356 20.20 3.95 -27.68
CA PRO A 356 20.90 3.53 -26.48
C PRO A 356 21.73 2.27 -26.74
N SER A 357 22.94 2.22 -26.15
CA SER A 357 23.77 1.03 -26.04
C SER A 357 23.60 0.43 -24.67
N PHE A 358 23.44 -0.88 -24.61
CA PHE A 358 23.23 -1.61 -23.35
C PHE A 358 24.42 -2.54 -23.08
N ALA A 359 24.68 -2.80 -21.78
CA ALA A 359 25.75 -3.66 -21.30
C ALA A 359 25.42 -5.13 -21.49
N ASP A 360 26.39 -5.91 -21.93
CA ASP A 360 26.42 -7.36 -21.77
C ASP A 360 26.87 -7.66 -20.32
N THR A 361 25.93 -7.81 -19.42
CA THR A 361 26.20 -7.93 -17.97
C THR A 361 26.59 -9.34 -17.56
N ASN A 362 26.24 -10.34 -18.36
CA ASN A 362 26.58 -11.74 -18.11
C ASN A 362 27.85 -12.19 -18.85
N GLY A 363 28.34 -11.41 -19.84
CA GLY A 363 29.58 -11.64 -20.58
C GLY A 363 29.49 -12.77 -21.64
N ASP A 364 28.29 -13.08 -22.14
CA ASP A 364 28.10 -14.13 -23.14
C ASP A 364 28.26 -13.67 -24.59
N GLY A 365 28.55 -12.37 -24.79
CA GLY A 365 28.75 -11.75 -26.09
C GLY A 365 27.46 -11.34 -26.80
N LYS A 366 26.32 -11.37 -26.09
CA LYS A 366 25.02 -10.94 -26.59
C LYS A 366 24.36 -10.04 -25.56
N VAL A 367 23.54 -9.11 -26.03
CA VAL A 367 22.71 -8.28 -25.14
C VAL A 367 21.27 -8.74 -25.30
N ASP A 368 20.73 -9.42 -24.29
CA ASP A 368 19.36 -9.91 -24.31
C ASP A 368 18.68 -9.81 -22.92
N MET A 369 17.56 -10.50 -22.72
CA MET A 369 16.80 -10.46 -21.46
C MET A 369 17.56 -11.09 -20.28
N SER A 370 18.63 -11.85 -20.53
CA SER A 370 19.48 -12.42 -19.47
C SER A 370 20.45 -11.39 -18.88
N ASP A 371 20.65 -10.24 -19.58
CA ASP A 371 21.49 -9.14 -19.13
C ASP A 371 20.75 -8.13 -18.24
N ARG A 372 19.49 -8.38 -17.93
CA ARG A 372 18.74 -7.51 -17.02
C ARG A 372 19.33 -7.53 -15.62
N VAL A 373 19.54 -6.35 -15.08
CA VAL A 373 20.05 -6.12 -13.72
C VAL A 373 19.15 -5.12 -12.98
N VAL A 374 19.36 -4.96 -11.68
CA VAL A 374 18.72 -3.89 -10.93
C VAL A 374 19.33 -2.55 -11.36
N ILE A 375 18.51 -1.71 -11.99
CA ILE A 375 18.92 -0.40 -12.53
C ILE A 375 18.49 0.77 -11.66
N GLY A 376 17.68 0.53 -10.62
CA GLY A 376 17.24 1.55 -9.68
C GLY A 376 16.36 1.01 -8.58
N ASP A 377 16.11 1.83 -7.56
CA ASP A 377 15.20 1.61 -6.46
C ASP A 377 14.17 2.74 -6.44
N VAL A 378 12.88 2.41 -6.29
CA VAL A 378 11.80 3.41 -6.20
C VAL A 378 11.75 4.10 -4.84
N ASN A 379 12.42 3.53 -3.85
CA ASN A 379 12.37 4.02 -2.48
C ASN A 379 13.44 5.07 -2.26
N PRO A 380 13.09 6.31 -1.90
CA PRO A 380 14.08 7.31 -1.54
C PRO A 380 14.84 6.90 -0.26
N VAL A 381 16.12 7.23 -0.20
CA VAL A 381 16.94 7.03 1.00
C VAL A 381 16.42 7.88 2.15
N PHE A 382 15.98 9.12 1.84
CA PHE A 382 15.30 9.98 2.78
C PHE A 382 14.36 10.97 2.08
N ILE A 383 13.37 11.40 2.84
CA ILE A 383 12.42 12.44 2.47
C ILE A 383 12.48 13.53 3.54
N GLY A 384 12.39 14.78 3.15
CA GLY A 384 12.35 15.89 4.08
C GLY A 384 11.44 17.03 3.64
N GLY A 385 11.15 17.89 4.59
CA GLY A 385 10.36 19.11 4.36
C GLY A 385 10.76 20.22 5.30
N LEU A 386 10.61 21.45 4.84
CA LEU A 386 10.73 22.67 5.64
C LEU A 386 9.49 23.51 5.41
N ASN A 387 8.73 23.72 6.47
CA ASN A 387 7.66 24.72 6.51
C ASN A 387 8.16 25.93 7.27
N THR A 388 8.07 27.10 6.69
CA THR A 388 8.50 28.34 7.36
C THR A 388 7.49 29.45 7.13
N ARG A 389 7.22 30.20 8.21
CA ARG A 389 6.27 31.31 8.23
C ARG A 389 6.90 32.53 8.89
N LEU A 390 6.97 33.60 8.12
CA LEU A 390 7.44 34.89 8.56
C LEU A 390 6.26 35.87 8.58
N ARG A 391 6.07 36.59 9.67
CA ARG A 391 5.09 37.66 9.76
C ARG A 391 5.81 38.94 10.15
N TRP A 392 5.68 39.95 9.32
CA TRP A 392 6.16 41.28 9.59
C TRP A 392 5.01 42.28 9.54
N LYS A 393 4.61 42.78 10.72
CA LYS A 393 3.42 43.62 10.88
C LYS A 393 2.16 42.95 10.29
N PHE A 394 1.67 43.49 9.18
CA PHE A 394 0.49 42.98 8.45
C PHE A 394 0.82 42.10 7.26
N ILE A 395 2.10 41.88 6.97
CA ILE A 395 2.56 41.01 5.87
C ILE A 395 2.91 39.66 6.45
N GLU A 396 2.40 38.58 5.82
CA GLU A 396 2.75 37.20 6.13
C GLU A 396 3.30 36.53 4.89
N LEU A 397 4.42 35.82 5.05
CA LEU A 397 5.04 34.97 4.03
C LEU A 397 5.12 33.56 4.58
N ALA A 398 4.44 32.63 3.92
CA ALA A 398 4.51 31.21 4.20
C ALA A 398 5.21 30.52 3.02
N MET A 399 6.17 29.63 3.31
CA MET A 399 6.90 28.86 2.32
C MET A 399 7.00 27.40 2.78
N ASP A 400 6.74 26.50 1.85
CA ASP A 400 6.81 25.07 2.05
C ASP A 400 7.79 24.48 1.03
N PHE A 401 8.80 23.79 1.54
CA PHE A 401 9.79 23.08 0.76
C PHE A 401 9.68 21.58 1.02
N SER A 402 9.79 20.79 -0.02
CA SER A 402 9.88 19.34 0.09
C SER A 402 11.04 18.84 -0.77
N TRP A 403 11.73 17.82 -0.29
CA TRP A 403 12.79 17.17 -1.02
C TRP A 403 12.77 15.67 -0.77
N SER A 404 13.29 14.94 -1.74
CA SER A 404 13.51 13.50 -1.67
C SER A 404 14.86 13.21 -2.32
N TYR A 405 15.59 12.26 -1.76
CA TYR A 405 16.89 11.84 -2.24
C TYR A 405 16.98 10.31 -2.24
N GLY A 406 17.48 9.73 -3.36
CA GLY A 406 17.65 8.30 -3.57
C GLY A 406 17.43 7.89 -5.01
#